data_42d4a318d3562d6e7f016d6acfb92907
#
_entry.id   42d4a318d3562d6e7f016d6acfb92907
#
_cell.length_a   1.000
_cell.length_b   1.000
_cell.length_c   1.000
_cell.angle_alpha   90.00
_cell.angle_beta   90.00
_cell.angle_gamma   90.00
#
_symmetry.space_group_name_H-M   'P 1'
#
loop_
_entity.id
_entity.type
_entity.pdbx_description
1 polymer ?
#
loop_
_entity_poly.entity_id
_entity_poly.type
_entity_poly.pdbx_seq_one_letter_code
_entity_poly.pdbx_strand_id
1 'polypeptide(L)'
;MKLQITPTRKWLAAIYQQEIIQDVTLFTSQSAAMFYDKLFSSLDFTLPRAATGRRGFPKEAMVCAFIVMKCEGFAKITDLMDYLDNNRLIAHYCGFNIMEPLPSYWTYDRFLRQLDNSALKSIMADLVKKLYEMGIVDASFIGLDSTPVAANTKQNNPKSFTKDKFNPEKQPKADPDCALGVHSASNQHNERRYEFYWGYKSHVLVDCISGLPLYELTTPGNISDSAVAADILAAVDQTISLKECAFLADKGYDVKSIYNTVKTVYEGEAFIPLNPRGTKASKTLSAGNPVCEAGLAMHKDGKTTDGKGGIRQKYCCPFRQSKTGVCPCNHKNWNNGKRNRGCTKYKTIPTDYRLSIDRECLHFKRIYALRTECERYNSRFKASGQERLWVRNGSSAANLNTLAHISALVVALAAVLHGSHSYRASKSFRRGA
;
A
#
# COMPACT_ATOMS: atom_id res chain seq x y z
N MET A 1 17.15 -39.74 52.18
CA MET A 1 15.90 -39.12 51.76
C MET A 1 16.19 -38.32 50.48
N LYS A 2 15.87 -38.83 49.27
CA LYS A 2 16.02 -38.11 48.04
C LYS A 2 14.83 -37.17 47.90
N LEU A 3 15.01 -35.89 48.17
CA LEU A 3 14.02 -34.87 47.87
C LEU A 3 13.68 -34.92 46.38
N GLN A 4 12.46 -35.31 46.05
CA GLN A 4 11.95 -35.19 44.68
C GLN A 4 11.66 -33.70 44.42
N ILE A 5 12.70 -33.00 43.93
CA ILE A 5 12.69 -31.55 43.77
C ILE A 5 11.90 -31.11 42.51
N THR A 6 11.52 -32.05 41.64
CA THR A 6 10.93 -31.71 40.33
C THR A 6 9.52 -31.06 40.37
N PRO A 7 8.54 -31.53 41.15
CA PRO A 7 7.25 -30.86 41.30
C PRO A 7 7.36 -29.53 42.04
N THR A 8 8.19 -29.49 43.08
CA THR A 8 8.44 -28.31 43.90
C THR A 8 9.12 -27.17 43.11
N ARG A 9 10.04 -27.49 42.20
CA ARG A 9 10.66 -26.51 41.33
C ARG A 9 9.69 -25.88 40.33
N LYS A 10 8.79 -26.66 39.74
CA LYS A 10 7.77 -26.13 38.83
C LYS A 10 6.79 -25.20 39.58
N TRP A 11 6.40 -25.55 40.75
CA TRP A 11 5.50 -24.76 41.58
C TRP A 11 6.17 -23.46 42.07
N LEU A 12 7.40 -23.56 42.60
CA LEU A 12 8.19 -22.38 42.95
C LEU A 12 8.46 -21.48 41.76
N ALA A 13 8.82 -22.03 40.59
CA ALA A 13 9.00 -21.24 39.38
C ALA A 13 7.74 -20.46 38.99
N ALA A 14 6.55 -21.08 39.14
CA ALA A 14 5.28 -20.40 38.85
C ALA A 14 4.99 -19.28 39.85
N ILE A 15 5.27 -19.49 41.13
CA ILE A 15 5.13 -18.43 42.15
C ILE A 15 6.08 -17.30 41.92
N TYR A 16 7.37 -17.57 41.75
CA TYR A 16 8.38 -16.54 41.42
C TYR A 16 8.06 -15.79 40.14
N GLN A 17 7.52 -16.47 39.14
CA GLN A 17 7.09 -15.80 37.92
C GLN A 17 5.93 -14.83 38.20
N GLN A 18 4.97 -15.17 39.05
CA GLN A 18 3.88 -14.27 39.43
C GLN A 18 4.40 -13.06 40.22
N GLU A 19 5.30 -13.27 41.18
CA GLU A 19 5.91 -12.19 41.99
C GLU A 19 6.70 -11.24 41.05
N ILE A 20 7.52 -11.79 40.15
CA ILE A 20 8.28 -10.97 39.18
C ILE A 20 7.36 -10.21 38.22
N ILE A 21 6.26 -10.81 37.78
CA ILE A 21 5.27 -10.12 36.94
C ILE A 21 4.66 -8.95 37.72
N GLN A 22 4.34 -9.13 39.02
CA GLN A 22 3.85 -8.04 39.87
C GLN A 22 4.90 -6.91 39.98
N ASP A 23 6.15 -7.25 40.24
CA ASP A 23 7.23 -6.26 40.35
C ASP A 23 7.46 -5.50 39.04
N VAL A 24 7.55 -6.20 37.90
CA VAL A 24 7.75 -5.52 36.58
C VAL A 24 6.54 -4.69 36.16
N THR A 25 5.34 -5.03 36.65
CA THR A 25 4.12 -4.23 36.43
C THR A 25 4.23 -2.85 37.07
N LEU A 26 4.86 -2.74 38.22
CA LEU A 26 5.07 -1.46 38.91
C LEU A 26 5.98 -0.51 38.16
N PHE A 27 6.89 -1.04 37.35
CA PHE A 27 7.88 -0.24 36.58
C PHE A 27 7.44 -0.01 35.12
N THR A 28 6.41 -0.71 34.64
CA THR A 28 5.90 -0.53 33.27
C THR A 28 4.84 0.56 33.24
N SER A 29 4.88 1.45 32.23
CA SER A 29 3.80 2.41 32.02
C SER A 29 2.44 1.70 31.93
N GLN A 30 1.50 2.07 32.80
CA GLN A 30 0.16 1.48 32.85
C GLN A 30 -0.55 1.55 31.47
N SER A 31 -0.42 2.69 30.79
CA SER A 31 -0.98 2.85 29.42
C SER A 31 -0.34 1.88 28.42
N ALA A 32 0.97 1.65 28.47
CA ALA A 32 1.64 0.70 27.60
C ALA A 32 1.24 -0.75 27.93
N ALA A 33 1.17 -1.08 29.22
CA ALA A 33 0.74 -2.40 29.69
C ALA A 33 -0.67 -2.72 29.19
N MET A 34 -1.63 -1.83 29.44
CA MET A 34 -3.02 -2.01 28.99
C MET A 34 -3.15 -2.09 27.46
N PHE A 35 -2.37 -1.29 26.74
CA PHE A 35 -2.37 -1.31 25.28
C PHE A 35 -1.91 -2.67 24.74
N TYR A 36 -0.77 -3.21 25.20
CA TYR A 36 -0.24 -4.47 24.68
C TYR A 36 -1.00 -5.69 25.19
N ASP A 37 -1.57 -5.64 26.40
CA ASP A 37 -2.47 -6.68 26.89
C ASP A 37 -3.70 -6.80 25.99
N LYS A 38 -4.39 -5.69 25.71
CA LYS A 38 -5.52 -5.65 24.77
C LYS A 38 -5.13 -6.09 23.36
N LEU A 39 -3.94 -5.68 22.91
CA LEU A 39 -3.46 -5.98 21.57
C LEU A 39 -3.26 -7.48 21.38
N PHE A 40 -2.55 -8.12 22.29
CA PHE A 40 -2.17 -9.53 22.14
C PHE A 40 -3.25 -10.50 22.61
N SER A 41 -4.13 -10.11 23.53
CA SER A 41 -5.33 -10.90 23.86
C SER A 41 -6.33 -10.98 22.70
N SER A 42 -6.27 -10.05 21.75
CA SER A 42 -7.09 -10.02 20.53
C SER A 42 -6.53 -10.89 19.39
N LEU A 43 -5.30 -11.42 19.54
CA LEU A 43 -4.63 -12.22 18.54
C LEU A 43 -4.74 -13.70 18.81
N ASP A 44 -5.12 -14.44 17.77
CA ASP A 44 -5.09 -15.90 17.76
C ASP A 44 -4.50 -16.36 16.42
N PHE A 45 -3.26 -16.84 16.46
CA PHE A 45 -2.58 -17.44 15.31
C PHE A 45 -1.50 -18.42 15.76
N THR A 46 -1.20 -19.38 14.92
CA THR A 46 -0.14 -20.35 15.13
C THR A 46 0.77 -20.41 13.90
N LEU A 47 2.06 -20.56 14.15
CA LEU A 47 3.05 -20.72 13.08
C LEU A 47 3.58 -22.17 13.04
N PRO A 48 3.87 -22.69 11.83
CA PRO A 48 4.43 -24.03 11.69
C PRO A 48 5.73 -24.19 12.50
N ARG A 49 5.81 -25.24 13.27
CA ARG A 49 7.00 -25.59 14.07
C ARG A 49 7.77 -26.72 13.39
N ALA A 50 9.09 -26.68 13.49
CA ALA A 50 9.89 -27.82 13.08
C ALA A 50 9.59 -29.03 13.97
N ALA A 51 9.42 -30.21 13.35
CA ALA A 51 9.12 -31.45 14.07
C ALA A 51 10.32 -31.95 14.89
N THR A 52 11.54 -31.61 14.51
CA THR A 52 12.79 -32.07 15.11
C THR A 52 13.74 -30.91 15.39
N GLY A 53 14.64 -31.05 16.33
CA GLY A 53 15.70 -30.09 16.65
C GLY A 53 15.51 -29.38 17.99
N ARG A 54 16.50 -28.54 18.36
CA ARG A 54 16.45 -27.73 19.58
C ARG A 54 15.31 -26.72 19.48
N ARG A 55 14.46 -26.65 20.49
CA ARG A 55 13.41 -25.64 20.58
C ARG A 55 14.04 -24.28 20.74
N GLY A 56 13.83 -23.41 19.75
CA GLY A 56 14.16 -21.98 19.84
C GLY A 56 13.07 -21.20 20.56
N PHE A 57 13.14 -19.88 20.47
CA PHE A 57 12.06 -19.00 20.96
C PHE A 57 10.75 -19.29 20.22
N PRO A 58 9.59 -19.12 20.87
CA PRO A 58 8.29 -19.26 20.21
C PRO A 58 8.19 -18.31 19.03
N LYS A 59 7.81 -18.82 17.86
CA LYS A 59 7.71 -17.99 16.63
C LYS A 59 6.63 -16.92 16.78
N GLU A 60 5.56 -17.26 17.46
CA GLU A 60 4.46 -16.36 17.79
C GLU A 60 4.95 -15.17 18.64
N ALA A 61 5.77 -15.44 19.65
CA ALA A 61 6.38 -14.39 20.47
C ALA A 61 7.31 -13.48 19.65
N MET A 62 8.04 -14.05 18.68
CA MET A 62 8.88 -13.26 17.76
C MET A 62 8.04 -12.34 16.89
N VAL A 63 6.91 -12.81 16.35
CA VAL A 63 5.96 -11.98 15.58
C VAL A 63 5.40 -10.86 16.46
N CYS A 64 4.94 -11.17 17.68
CA CYS A 64 4.44 -10.18 18.63
C CYS A 64 5.51 -9.12 18.96
N ALA A 65 6.78 -9.51 19.12
CA ALA A 65 7.87 -8.57 19.34
C ALA A 65 8.06 -7.60 18.15
N PHE A 66 7.95 -8.09 16.91
CA PHE A 66 7.99 -7.22 15.74
C PHE A 66 6.74 -6.34 15.61
N ILE A 67 5.58 -6.78 16.08
CA ILE A 67 4.39 -5.93 16.20
C ILE A 67 4.68 -4.79 17.19
N VAL A 68 5.30 -5.07 18.36
CA VAL A 68 5.76 -4.02 19.29
C VAL A 68 6.70 -3.05 18.56
N MET A 69 7.70 -3.56 17.85
CA MET A 69 8.64 -2.74 17.08
C MET A 69 7.92 -1.73 16.19
N LYS A 70 6.88 -2.16 15.49
CA LYS A 70 6.12 -1.33 14.54
C LYS A 70 5.16 -0.36 15.24
N CYS A 71 4.54 -0.77 16.33
CA CYS A 71 3.68 0.09 17.15
C CYS A 71 4.47 1.23 17.81
N GLU A 72 5.70 0.98 18.23
CA GLU A 72 6.61 2.00 18.80
C GLU A 72 7.31 2.84 17.72
N GLY A 73 7.26 2.42 16.45
CA GLY A 73 7.92 3.12 15.34
C GLY A 73 9.42 2.89 15.27
N PHE A 74 9.92 1.82 15.87
CA PHE A 74 11.35 1.50 15.85
C PHE A 74 11.77 1.00 14.46
N ALA A 75 12.85 1.57 13.95
CA ALA A 75 13.43 1.16 12.69
C ALA A 75 14.44 0.01 12.85
N LYS A 76 15.10 -0.12 14.02
CA LYS A 76 16.17 -1.08 14.26
C LYS A 76 15.76 -2.17 15.26
N ILE A 77 16.27 -3.37 15.03
CA ILE A 77 16.10 -4.50 15.96
C ILE A 77 16.75 -4.18 17.33
N THR A 78 17.84 -3.42 17.36
CA THR A 78 18.49 -2.99 18.61
C THR A 78 17.54 -2.20 19.48
N ASP A 79 16.79 -1.28 18.90
CA ASP A 79 15.84 -0.44 19.63
C ASP A 79 14.71 -1.28 20.24
N LEU A 80 14.25 -2.33 19.48
CA LEU A 80 13.29 -3.31 19.99
C LEU A 80 13.85 -4.10 21.17
N MET A 81 15.10 -4.57 21.06
CA MET A 81 15.75 -5.34 22.15
C MET A 81 15.86 -4.50 23.41
N ASP A 82 16.40 -3.29 23.30
CA ASP A 82 16.54 -2.37 24.44
C ASP A 82 15.16 -2.06 25.06
N TYR A 83 14.13 -1.89 24.23
CA TYR A 83 12.78 -1.65 24.71
C TYR A 83 12.22 -2.84 25.48
N LEU A 84 12.33 -4.07 24.97
CA LEU A 84 11.83 -5.27 25.63
C LEU A 84 12.62 -5.64 26.88
N ASP A 85 13.93 -5.39 26.90
CA ASP A 85 14.77 -5.59 28.08
C ASP A 85 14.39 -4.64 29.23
N ASN A 86 14.00 -3.41 28.90
CA ASN A 86 13.55 -2.41 29.86
C ASN A 86 12.05 -2.53 30.21
N ASN A 87 11.27 -3.27 29.44
CA ASN A 87 9.83 -3.45 29.61
C ASN A 87 9.46 -4.94 29.61
N ARG A 88 9.93 -5.68 30.63
CA ARG A 88 9.77 -7.13 30.73
C ARG A 88 8.31 -7.60 30.73
N LEU A 89 7.39 -6.80 31.24
CA LEU A 89 5.96 -7.10 31.18
C LEU A 89 5.46 -7.16 29.73
N ILE A 90 5.92 -6.25 28.87
CA ILE A 90 5.57 -6.27 27.44
C ILE A 90 6.19 -7.49 26.74
N ALA A 91 7.42 -7.86 27.12
CA ALA A 91 8.05 -9.09 26.63
C ALA A 91 7.24 -10.34 27.04
N HIS A 92 6.68 -10.34 28.27
CA HIS A 92 5.77 -11.39 28.74
C HIS A 92 4.49 -11.45 27.91
N TYR A 93 3.85 -10.31 27.61
CA TYR A 93 2.67 -10.25 26.76
C TYR A 93 2.95 -10.71 25.31
N CYS A 94 4.17 -10.52 24.80
CA CYS A 94 4.59 -11.13 23.53
C CYS A 94 4.63 -12.67 23.59
N GLY A 95 4.69 -13.27 24.79
CA GLY A 95 4.80 -14.72 24.98
C GLY A 95 6.23 -15.22 25.25
N PHE A 96 7.16 -14.34 25.61
CA PHE A 96 8.49 -14.75 26.05
C PHE A 96 8.50 -15.17 27.53
N ASN A 97 9.36 -16.14 27.85
CA ASN A 97 9.67 -16.45 29.23
C ASN A 97 10.63 -15.39 29.78
N ILE A 98 10.11 -14.50 30.63
CA ILE A 98 10.89 -13.39 31.22
C ILE A 98 11.90 -13.82 32.27
N MET A 99 11.85 -15.08 32.71
CA MET A 99 12.85 -15.70 33.62
C MET A 99 14.13 -16.11 32.89
N GLU A 100 14.11 -16.09 31.56
CA GLU A 100 15.23 -16.43 30.68
C GLU A 100 15.71 -15.20 29.93
N PRO A 101 16.93 -15.21 29.37
CA PRO A 101 17.38 -14.15 28.48
C PRO A 101 16.48 -14.02 27.27
N LEU A 102 16.15 -12.78 26.89
CA LEU A 102 15.37 -12.50 25.66
C LEU A 102 16.20 -12.80 24.40
N PRO A 103 15.57 -12.88 23.21
CA PRO A 103 16.26 -13.16 21.96
C PRO A 103 17.36 -12.13 21.66
N SER A 104 18.52 -12.60 21.24
CA SER A 104 19.60 -11.73 20.76
C SER A 104 19.29 -11.15 19.37
N TYR A 105 20.03 -10.10 18.97
CA TYR A 105 19.98 -9.52 17.62
C TYR A 105 20.01 -10.61 16.52
N TRP A 106 20.95 -11.54 16.63
CA TRP A 106 21.11 -12.61 15.65
C TRP A 106 19.92 -13.59 15.60
N THR A 107 19.21 -13.74 16.70
CA THR A 107 17.98 -14.54 16.75
C THR A 107 16.85 -13.85 15.98
N TYR A 108 16.65 -12.56 16.19
CA TYR A 108 15.68 -11.74 15.43
C TYR A 108 16.04 -11.66 13.95
N ASP A 109 17.30 -11.41 13.60
CA ASP A 109 17.76 -11.34 12.20
C ASP A 109 17.56 -12.68 11.47
N ARG A 110 17.94 -13.80 12.13
CA ARG A 110 17.73 -15.13 11.60
C ARG A 110 16.25 -15.46 11.42
N PHE A 111 15.43 -15.08 12.37
CA PHE A 111 13.99 -15.28 12.28
C PHE A 111 13.39 -14.57 11.05
N LEU A 112 13.68 -13.29 10.85
CA LEU A 112 13.23 -12.55 9.66
C LEU A 112 13.73 -13.17 8.35
N ARG A 113 14.94 -13.72 8.34
CA ARG A 113 15.54 -14.31 7.16
C ARG A 113 14.94 -15.67 6.79
N GLN A 114 14.56 -16.45 7.79
CA GLN A 114 14.11 -17.85 7.64
C GLN A 114 12.59 -18.01 7.65
N LEU A 115 11.85 -17.01 8.12
CA LEU A 115 10.40 -17.08 8.15
C LEU A 115 9.87 -17.05 6.72
N ASP A 116 9.00 -18.00 6.41
CA ASP A 116 8.26 -17.99 5.16
C ASP A 116 7.23 -16.83 5.18
N ASN A 117 7.36 -15.92 4.23
CA ASN A 117 6.46 -14.77 4.11
C ASN A 117 5.00 -15.19 3.88
N SER A 118 4.77 -16.36 3.25
CA SER A 118 3.41 -16.88 3.05
C SER A 118 2.66 -17.09 4.36
N ALA A 119 3.35 -17.49 5.43
CA ALA A 119 2.75 -17.64 6.76
C ALA A 119 2.29 -16.28 7.33
N LEU A 120 3.06 -15.20 7.12
CA LEU A 120 2.64 -13.85 7.51
C LEU A 120 1.47 -13.35 6.63
N LYS A 121 1.47 -13.67 5.34
CA LYS A 121 0.35 -13.35 4.44
C LYS A 121 -0.93 -14.03 4.88
N SER A 122 -0.87 -15.28 5.36
CA SER A 122 -2.02 -15.97 5.92
C SER A 122 -2.56 -15.25 7.16
N ILE A 123 -1.69 -14.85 8.10
CA ILE A 123 -2.10 -14.06 9.28
C ILE A 123 -2.76 -12.73 8.84
N MET A 124 -2.18 -12.06 7.85
CA MET A 124 -2.73 -10.82 7.31
C MET A 124 -4.14 -11.05 6.72
N ALA A 125 -4.32 -12.10 5.93
CA ALA A 125 -5.59 -12.47 5.33
C ALA A 125 -6.66 -12.78 6.38
N ASP A 126 -6.31 -13.54 7.43
CA ASP A 126 -7.21 -13.85 8.53
C ASP A 126 -7.67 -12.60 9.29
N LEU A 127 -6.77 -11.64 9.52
CA LEU A 127 -7.09 -10.36 10.15
C LEU A 127 -8.01 -9.51 9.27
N VAL A 128 -7.73 -9.43 7.96
CA VAL A 128 -8.57 -8.73 6.99
C VAL A 128 -9.96 -9.34 6.95
N LYS A 129 -10.06 -10.67 6.90
CA LYS A 129 -11.34 -11.40 6.92
C LYS A 129 -12.15 -11.11 8.17
N LYS A 130 -11.52 -11.17 9.36
CA LYS A 130 -12.20 -10.83 10.63
C LYS A 130 -12.73 -9.38 10.63
N LEU A 131 -11.93 -8.41 10.18
CA LEU A 131 -12.34 -7.01 10.09
C LEU A 131 -13.46 -6.79 9.04
N TYR A 132 -13.45 -7.56 7.96
CA TYR A 132 -14.51 -7.56 6.95
C TYR A 132 -15.83 -8.12 7.52
N GLU A 133 -15.78 -9.26 8.22
CA GLU A 133 -16.94 -9.87 8.89
C GLU A 133 -17.53 -8.96 9.98
N MET A 134 -16.70 -8.11 10.61
CA MET A 134 -17.13 -7.09 11.57
C MET A 134 -17.65 -5.80 10.91
N GLY A 135 -17.66 -5.69 9.58
CA GLY A 135 -18.11 -4.52 8.84
C GLY A 135 -17.20 -3.29 8.95
N ILE A 136 -15.93 -3.46 9.36
CA ILE A 136 -14.93 -2.39 9.43
C ILE A 136 -14.25 -2.19 8.08
N VAL A 137 -13.94 -3.28 7.39
CA VAL A 137 -13.46 -3.29 6.01
C VAL A 137 -14.66 -3.50 5.09
N ASP A 138 -14.78 -2.70 4.05
CA ASP A 138 -15.89 -2.76 3.10
C ASP A 138 -15.47 -3.31 1.73
N ALA A 139 -14.26 -2.97 1.27
CA ALA A 139 -13.70 -3.32 -0.04
C ALA A 139 -14.46 -2.76 -1.25
N SER A 140 -15.49 -1.94 -1.05
CA SER A 140 -16.21 -1.27 -2.16
C SER A 140 -15.34 -0.22 -2.87
N PHE A 141 -14.43 0.43 -2.14
CA PHE A 141 -13.49 1.42 -2.65
C PHE A 141 -12.08 1.02 -2.26
N ILE A 142 -11.36 0.43 -3.19
CA ILE A 142 -10.01 -0.06 -2.97
C ILE A 142 -8.97 0.77 -3.72
N GLY A 143 -7.88 1.10 -3.05
CA GLY A 143 -6.81 1.90 -3.63
C GLY A 143 -5.49 1.14 -3.63
N LEU A 144 -4.80 1.11 -4.76
CA LEU A 144 -3.47 0.52 -4.89
C LEU A 144 -2.43 1.63 -5.05
N ASP A 145 -1.42 1.56 -4.20
CA ASP A 145 -0.28 2.48 -4.28
C ASP A 145 1.01 1.77 -3.86
N SER A 146 2.15 2.32 -4.24
CA SER A 146 3.46 1.82 -3.86
C SER A 146 4.26 2.86 -3.11
N THR A 147 5.05 2.41 -2.14
CA THR A 147 5.98 3.29 -1.43
C THR A 147 7.41 2.75 -1.52
N PRO A 148 8.41 3.60 -1.79
CA PRO A 148 9.80 3.21 -1.77
C PRO A 148 10.25 2.90 -0.33
N VAL A 149 11.06 1.85 -0.19
CA VAL A 149 11.66 1.40 1.06
C VAL A 149 13.16 1.25 0.84
N ALA A 150 13.96 2.17 1.39
CA ALA A 150 15.40 2.18 1.17
C ALA A 150 16.10 1.02 1.88
N ALA A 151 16.96 0.29 1.16
CA ALA A 151 17.74 -0.82 1.71
C ALA A 151 18.93 -0.33 2.57
N ASN A 152 19.38 -1.19 3.46
CA ASN A 152 20.55 -0.94 4.31
C ASN A 152 21.87 -1.11 3.53
N THR A 153 22.15 -0.16 2.64
CA THR A 153 23.34 -0.15 1.80
C THR A 153 24.19 1.10 2.00
N LYS A 154 25.48 0.98 1.72
CA LYS A 154 26.41 2.12 1.78
C LYS A 154 26.01 3.21 0.78
N GLN A 155 25.51 2.83 -0.39
CA GLN A 155 25.10 3.74 -1.47
C GLN A 155 23.98 4.69 -1.06
N ASN A 156 23.06 4.24 -0.22
CA ASN A 156 21.96 5.06 0.30
C ASN A 156 22.38 6.00 1.44
N ASN A 157 23.59 5.88 1.94
CA ASN A 157 24.06 6.77 2.99
C ASN A 157 24.37 8.17 2.41
N PRO A 158 23.71 9.27 2.87
CA PRO A 158 23.97 10.62 2.40
C PRO A 158 25.45 11.02 2.54
N LYS A 159 26.14 10.50 3.57
CA LYS A 159 27.55 10.75 3.85
C LYS A 159 28.51 9.87 3.03
N SER A 160 28.00 9.04 2.11
CA SER A 160 28.84 8.17 1.29
C SER A 160 29.51 8.96 0.17
N PHE A 161 30.84 8.83 0.08
CA PHE A 161 31.66 9.36 -1.02
C PHE A 161 31.84 8.37 -2.18
N THR A 162 31.00 7.35 -2.27
CA THR A 162 31.07 6.35 -3.35
C THR A 162 30.76 7.04 -4.68
N LYS A 163 31.70 7.03 -5.63
CA LYS A 163 31.46 7.49 -7.00
C LYS A 163 30.37 6.64 -7.66
N ASP A 164 29.52 7.27 -8.45
CA ASP A 164 28.44 6.64 -9.21
C ASP A 164 27.56 5.72 -8.35
N LYS A 165 27.27 6.15 -7.11
CA LYS A 165 26.50 5.36 -6.12
C LYS A 165 25.13 4.88 -6.61
N PHE A 166 24.58 5.49 -7.64
CA PHE A 166 23.31 5.13 -8.26
C PHE A 166 23.47 4.59 -9.70
N ASN A 167 24.64 4.04 -10.02
CA ASN A 167 24.81 3.30 -11.28
C ASN A 167 24.17 1.92 -11.17
N PRO A 168 23.20 1.56 -12.08
CA PRO A 168 22.51 0.27 -12.05
C PRO A 168 23.42 -0.95 -12.15
N GLU A 169 24.58 -0.81 -12.79
CA GLU A 169 25.58 -1.89 -12.94
C GLU A 169 26.36 -2.18 -11.66
N LYS A 170 26.29 -1.25 -10.69
CA LYS A 170 27.02 -1.35 -9.41
C LYS A 170 26.11 -1.80 -8.28
N GLN A 171 25.57 -3.03 -8.42
CA GLN A 171 24.75 -3.67 -7.40
C GLN A 171 25.40 -3.63 -6.01
N PRO A 172 24.71 -3.20 -4.94
CA PRO A 172 25.24 -3.21 -3.59
C PRO A 172 25.56 -4.62 -3.10
N LYS A 173 26.81 -4.86 -2.73
CA LYS A 173 27.25 -6.17 -2.17
C LYS A 173 26.58 -6.49 -0.83
N ALA A 174 26.17 -5.45 -0.08
CA ALA A 174 25.56 -5.62 1.24
C ALA A 174 24.14 -6.16 1.19
N ASP A 175 23.44 -5.94 0.08
CA ASP A 175 22.07 -6.40 -0.16
C ASP A 175 21.91 -6.67 -1.68
N PRO A 176 22.20 -7.89 -2.13
CA PRO A 176 22.15 -8.26 -3.54
C PRO A 176 20.72 -8.35 -4.10
N ASP A 177 19.71 -8.47 -3.23
CA ASP A 177 18.32 -8.64 -3.63
C ASP A 177 17.61 -7.28 -3.89
N CYS A 178 18.17 -6.17 -3.39
CA CYS A 178 17.63 -4.85 -3.66
C CYS A 178 17.93 -4.40 -5.10
N ALA A 179 17.13 -3.48 -5.63
CA ALA A 179 17.37 -2.91 -6.95
C ALA A 179 17.34 -1.37 -6.91
N LEU A 180 17.93 -0.76 -7.94
CA LEU A 180 17.87 0.70 -8.10
C LEU A 180 16.46 1.12 -8.48
N GLY A 181 15.80 1.80 -7.57
CA GLY A 181 14.51 2.45 -7.78
C GLY A 181 14.66 3.94 -8.04
N VAL A 182 13.64 4.51 -8.65
CA VAL A 182 13.50 5.96 -8.84
C VAL A 182 12.17 6.41 -8.28
N HIS A 183 12.20 7.43 -7.45
CA HIS A 183 11.02 8.11 -6.96
C HIS A 183 10.97 9.52 -7.53
N SER A 184 9.81 9.96 -8.01
CA SER A 184 9.61 11.33 -8.48
C SER A 184 8.73 12.09 -7.49
N ALA A 185 9.29 13.08 -6.84
CA ALA A 185 8.55 14.04 -6.03
C ALA A 185 8.32 15.32 -6.84
N SER A 186 7.11 15.88 -6.77
CA SER A 186 6.84 17.23 -7.27
C SER A 186 6.89 18.20 -6.10
N ASN A 187 7.63 19.30 -6.26
CA ASN A 187 7.61 20.38 -5.28
C ASN A 187 6.38 21.30 -5.48
N GLN A 188 6.22 22.31 -4.63
CA GLN A 188 5.13 23.31 -4.70
C GLN A 188 5.08 24.08 -6.04
N HIS A 189 6.20 24.10 -6.79
CA HIS A 189 6.31 24.75 -8.10
C HIS A 189 6.14 23.78 -9.28
N ASN A 190 5.62 22.56 -9.07
CA ASN A 190 5.49 21.51 -10.08
C ASN A 190 6.81 21.07 -10.74
N GLU A 191 7.95 21.37 -10.14
CA GLU A 191 9.23 20.84 -10.59
C GLU A 191 9.36 19.39 -10.13
N ARG A 192 9.64 18.49 -11.08
CA ARG A 192 9.88 17.09 -10.78
C ARG A 192 11.32 16.91 -10.36
N ARG A 193 11.52 16.43 -9.13
CA ARG A 193 12.80 15.88 -8.67
C ARG A 193 12.75 14.37 -8.77
N TYR A 194 13.83 13.79 -9.31
CA TYR A 194 14.02 12.35 -9.34
C TYR A 194 15.00 11.98 -8.23
N GLU A 195 14.52 11.16 -7.30
CA GLU A 195 15.34 10.64 -6.22
C GLU A 195 15.62 9.16 -6.48
N PHE A 196 16.89 8.82 -6.59
CA PHE A 196 17.34 7.45 -6.78
C PHE A 196 17.63 6.82 -5.43
N TYR A 197 17.27 5.55 -5.28
CA TYR A 197 17.56 4.76 -4.09
C TYR A 197 17.79 3.30 -4.46
N TRP A 198 18.64 2.64 -3.70
CA TRP A 198 18.73 1.18 -3.72
C TRP A 198 17.74 0.62 -2.71
N GLY A 199 16.86 -0.26 -3.11
CA GLY A 199 15.86 -0.77 -2.17
C GLY A 199 14.78 -1.60 -2.80
N TYR A 200 13.65 -1.54 -2.13
CA TYR A 200 12.44 -2.28 -2.43
C TYR A 200 11.27 -1.32 -2.60
N LYS A 201 10.18 -1.84 -3.10
CA LYS A 201 8.86 -1.18 -3.05
C LYS A 201 7.91 -2.04 -2.25
N SER A 202 7.15 -1.45 -1.35
CA SER A 202 5.97 -2.07 -0.76
C SER A 202 4.75 -1.59 -1.54
N HIS A 203 4.10 -2.50 -2.27
CA HIS A 203 2.83 -2.26 -2.97
C HIS A 203 1.72 -2.68 -2.03
N VAL A 204 0.82 -1.78 -1.70
CA VAL A 204 -0.25 -2.04 -0.75
C VAL A 204 -1.61 -1.73 -1.36
N LEU A 205 -2.54 -2.68 -1.25
CA LEU A 205 -3.96 -2.45 -1.51
C LEU A 205 -4.63 -2.04 -0.21
N VAL A 206 -5.30 -0.90 -0.22
CA VAL A 206 -5.92 -0.27 0.95
C VAL A 206 -7.42 -0.18 0.72
N ASP A 207 -8.22 -0.50 1.72
CA ASP A 207 -9.62 -0.10 1.75
C ASP A 207 -9.71 1.41 2.01
N CYS A 208 -10.19 2.17 1.04
CA CYS A 208 -10.22 3.63 1.10
C CYS A 208 -11.27 4.19 2.07
N ILE A 209 -12.16 3.36 2.61
CA ILE A 209 -13.15 3.75 3.61
C ILE A 209 -12.56 3.62 5.02
N SER A 210 -12.08 2.44 5.39
CA SER A 210 -11.47 2.22 6.69
C SER A 210 -10.04 2.78 6.77
N GLY A 211 -9.34 2.89 5.66
CA GLY A 211 -7.92 3.23 5.60
C GLY A 211 -7.00 2.10 6.06
N LEU A 212 -7.46 0.85 6.01
CA LEU A 212 -6.73 -0.33 6.43
C LEU A 212 -6.12 -1.07 5.23
N PRO A 213 -4.95 -1.71 5.39
CA PRO A 213 -4.33 -2.47 4.34
C PRO A 213 -5.06 -3.81 4.15
N LEU A 214 -5.36 -4.18 2.90
CA LEU A 214 -5.97 -5.47 2.56
C LEU A 214 -4.92 -6.51 2.19
N TYR A 215 -3.88 -6.08 1.50
CA TYR A 215 -2.77 -6.94 1.09
C TYR A 215 -1.55 -6.09 0.76
N GLU A 216 -0.37 -6.67 0.88
CA GLU A 216 0.86 -6.04 0.46
C GLU A 216 1.73 -6.99 -0.35
N LEU A 217 2.58 -6.45 -1.23
CA LEU A 217 3.61 -7.19 -1.93
C LEU A 217 4.89 -6.37 -1.97
N THR A 218 5.96 -6.93 -1.41
CA THR A 218 7.29 -6.32 -1.48
C THR A 218 8.03 -6.82 -2.72
N THR A 219 8.53 -5.89 -3.53
CA THR A 219 9.32 -6.17 -4.73
C THR A 219 10.65 -5.41 -4.71
N PRO A 220 11.67 -5.84 -5.50
CA PRO A 220 12.81 -4.98 -5.79
C PRO A 220 12.39 -3.62 -6.36
N GLY A 221 13.17 -2.54 -6.08
CA GLY A 221 12.81 -1.16 -6.37
C GLY A 221 12.60 -0.82 -7.85
N ASN A 222 13.09 -1.63 -8.77
CA ASN A 222 12.97 -1.44 -10.22
C ASN A 222 11.69 -2.03 -10.84
N ILE A 223 10.90 -2.79 -10.08
CA ILE A 223 9.66 -3.40 -10.59
C ILE A 223 8.61 -2.31 -10.81
N SER A 224 7.92 -2.39 -11.95
CA SER A 224 6.82 -1.47 -12.29
C SER A 224 5.61 -1.71 -11.40
N ASP A 225 5.01 -0.65 -10.90
CA ASP A 225 3.84 -0.72 -10.01
C ASP A 225 2.64 -1.40 -10.69
N SER A 226 2.45 -1.17 -11.99
CA SER A 226 1.37 -1.79 -12.76
C SER A 226 1.55 -3.29 -13.03
N ALA A 227 2.77 -3.81 -12.90
CA ALA A 227 3.05 -5.23 -13.18
C ALA A 227 2.47 -6.17 -12.12
N VAL A 228 2.38 -5.71 -10.87
CA VAL A 228 1.93 -6.52 -9.71
C VAL A 228 0.45 -6.33 -9.37
N ALA A 229 -0.25 -5.42 -10.05
CA ALA A 229 -1.62 -5.06 -9.71
C ALA A 229 -2.59 -6.24 -9.81
N ALA A 230 -2.47 -7.06 -10.86
CA ALA A 230 -3.34 -8.21 -11.07
C ALA A 230 -3.16 -9.28 -9.98
N ASP A 231 -1.90 -9.56 -9.58
CA ASP A 231 -1.58 -10.55 -8.56
C ASP A 231 -2.09 -10.11 -7.18
N ILE A 232 -1.97 -8.82 -6.86
CA ILE A 232 -2.47 -8.25 -5.61
C ILE A 232 -3.99 -8.34 -5.54
N LEU A 233 -4.70 -7.97 -6.62
CA LEU A 233 -6.14 -8.07 -6.68
C LEU A 233 -6.62 -9.52 -6.54
N ALA A 234 -5.97 -10.44 -7.24
CA ALA A 234 -6.30 -11.86 -7.15
C ALA A 234 -6.07 -12.43 -5.74
N ALA A 235 -5.01 -12.01 -5.06
CA ALA A 235 -4.73 -12.45 -3.69
C ALA A 235 -5.78 -11.95 -2.68
N VAL A 236 -6.28 -10.71 -2.83
CA VAL A 236 -7.33 -10.17 -1.96
C VAL A 236 -8.68 -10.83 -2.24
N ASP A 237 -9.00 -11.08 -3.52
CA ASP A 237 -10.28 -11.71 -3.91
C ASP A 237 -10.43 -13.14 -3.37
N GLN A 238 -9.29 -13.82 -3.09
CA GLN A 238 -9.30 -15.11 -2.37
C GLN A 238 -9.71 -14.99 -0.90
N THR A 239 -9.59 -13.81 -0.31
CA THR A 239 -9.89 -13.56 1.10
C THR A 239 -11.25 -12.91 1.29
N ILE A 240 -11.52 -11.86 0.53
CA ILE A 240 -12.77 -11.09 0.53
C ILE A 240 -13.15 -10.73 -0.90
N SER A 241 -14.44 -10.77 -1.24
CA SER A 241 -14.90 -10.50 -2.60
C SER A 241 -14.63 -9.06 -3.04
N LEU A 242 -14.03 -8.89 -4.22
CA LEU A 242 -13.84 -7.61 -4.88
C LEU A 242 -14.90 -7.32 -5.94
N LYS A 243 -15.98 -8.08 -5.96
CA LYS A 243 -17.07 -7.87 -6.94
C LYS A 243 -17.65 -6.46 -6.82
N GLU A 244 -17.84 -5.81 -7.96
CA GLU A 244 -18.41 -4.45 -8.09
C GLU A 244 -17.57 -3.35 -7.39
N CYS A 245 -16.28 -3.60 -7.12
CA CYS A 245 -15.42 -2.61 -6.47
C CYS A 245 -15.11 -1.42 -7.37
N ALA A 246 -14.88 -0.27 -6.74
CA ALA A 246 -14.25 0.88 -7.34
C ALA A 246 -12.73 0.80 -7.09
N PHE A 247 -11.95 0.55 -8.14
CA PHE A 247 -10.50 0.45 -8.07
C PHE A 247 -9.83 1.81 -8.34
N LEU A 248 -9.08 2.31 -7.39
CA LEU A 248 -8.39 3.60 -7.44
C LEU A 248 -6.88 3.41 -7.51
N ALA A 249 -6.23 4.08 -8.45
CA ALA A 249 -4.77 4.09 -8.54
C ALA A 249 -4.26 5.35 -9.23
N ASP A 250 -2.96 5.61 -9.12
CA ASP A 250 -2.35 6.74 -9.80
C ASP A 250 -2.19 6.49 -11.31
N LYS A 251 -1.72 7.52 -12.04
CA LYS A 251 -1.49 7.44 -13.50
C LYS A 251 -0.40 6.42 -13.90
N GLY A 252 0.42 5.93 -12.98
CA GLY A 252 1.39 4.86 -13.21
C GLY A 252 0.71 3.53 -13.54
N TYR A 253 -0.48 3.33 -13.03
CA TYR A 253 -1.32 2.15 -13.26
C TYR A 253 -2.23 2.25 -14.49
N ASP A 254 -2.11 3.29 -15.32
CA ASP A 254 -2.92 3.46 -16.53
C ASP A 254 -2.52 2.48 -17.64
N VAL A 255 -2.80 1.20 -17.44
CA VAL A 255 -2.50 0.09 -18.34
C VAL A 255 -3.78 -0.68 -18.68
N LYS A 256 -4.00 -0.97 -19.97
CA LYS A 256 -5.23 -1.61 -20.48
C LYS A 256 -5.62 -2.91 -19.76
N SER A 257 -4.62 -3.72 -19.38
CA SER A 257 -4.85 -4.99 -18.68
C SER A 257 -5.57 -4.77 -17.35
N ILE A 258 -5.17 -3.75 -16.55
CA ILE A 258 -5.79 -3.44 -15.26
C ILE A 258 -7.26 -3.09 -15.43
N TYR A 259 -7.61 -2.20 -16.38
CA TYR A 259 -9.01 -1.87 -16.65
C TYR A 259 -9.82 -3.07 -17.09
N ASN A 260 -9.25 -3.95 -17.92
CA ASN A 260 -9.92 -5.15 -18.35
C ASN A 260 -10.15 -6.09 -17.15
N THR A 261 -9.14 -6.35 -16.33
CA THR A 261 -9.27 -7.19 -15.13
C THR A 261 -10.36 -6.64 -14.19
N VAL A 262 -10.31 -5.35 -13.85
CA VAL A 262 -11.33 -4.74 -12.98
C VAL A 262 -12.72 -4.87 -13.57
N LYS A 263 -12.89 -4.65 -14.89
CA LYS A 263 -14.20 -4.68 -15.53
C LYS A 263 -14.73 -6.09 -15.79
N THR A 264 -13.86 -7.03 -16.19
CA THR A 264 -14.33 -8.36 -16.65
C THR A 264 -14.26 -9.42 -15.57
N VAL A 265 -13.32 -9.32 -14.61
CA VAL A 265 -13.17 -10.29 -13.53
C VAL A 265 -14.01 -9.87 -12.32
N TYR A 266 -13.89 -8.59 -11.93
CA TYR A 266 -14.55 -8.09 -10.72
C TYR A 266 -15.85 -7.32 -10.99
N GLU A 267 -16.26 -7.16 -12.25
CA GLU A 267 -17.44 -6.37 -12.64
C GLU A 267 -17.41 -4.92 -12.11
N GLY A 268 -16.23 -4.46 -11.71
CA GLY A 268 -15.98 -3.18 -11.05
C GLY A 268 -15.72 -2.02 -12.02
N GLU A 269 -15.34 -0.87 -11.44
CA GLU A 269 -14.98 0.33 -12.16
C GLU A 269 -13.58 0.82 -11.78
N ALA A 270 -12.77 1.22 -12.76
CA ALA A 270 -11.40 1.73 -12.54
C ALA A 270 -11.35 3.25 -12.58
N PHE A 271 -10.88 3.86 -11.50
CA PHE A 271 -10.69 5.29 -11.35
C PHE A 271 -9.19 5.63 -11.38
N ILE A 272 -8.63 5.68 -12.58
CA ILE A 272 -7.20 5.93 -12.83
C ILE A 272 -7.09 7.12 -13.79
N PRO A 273 -6.30 8.16 -13.46
CA PRO A 273 -6.03 9.27 -14.38
C PRO A 273 -5.30 8.79 -15.63
N LEU A 274 -5.63 9.37 -16.76
CA LEU A 274 -4.98 9.04 -18.02
C LEU A 274 -3.51 9.47 -18.01
N ASN A 275 -2.62 8.56 -18.37
CA ASN A 275 -1.21 8.87 -18.57
C ASN A 275 -1.00 9.29 -20.04
N PRO A 276 -0.61 10.54 -20.33
CA PRO A 276 -0.49 11.06 -21.69
C PRO A 276 0.67 10.41 -22.48
N ARG A 277 1.63 9.75 -21.85
CA ARG A 277 2.77 9.02 -22.48
C ARG A 277 3.44 9.77 -23.62
N GLY A 278 3.67 11.08 -23.46
CA GLY A 278 4.31 11.92 -24.48
C GLY A 278 3.42 12.34 -25.64
N THR A 279 2.14 11.97 -25.67
CA THR A 279 1.18 12.47 -26.65
C THR A 279 0.87 13.94 -26.35
N LYS A 280 0.94 14.81 -27.37
CA LYS A 280 0.50 16.20 -27.23
C LYS A 280 -0.96 16.21 -26.81
N ALA A 281 -1.29 16.90 -25.71
CA ALA A 281 -2.66 17.07 -25.26
C ALA A 281 -3.48 17.71 -26.40
N SER A 282 -4.50 17.00 -26.90
CA SER A 282 -5.45 17.60 -27.83
C SER A 282 -6.23 18.66 -27.08
N LYS A 283 -6.44 19.84 -27.67
CA LYS A 283 -7.35 20.85 -27.13
C LYS A 283 -8.78 20.29 -27.13
N THR A 284 -9.19 19.70 -26.03
CA THR A 284 -10.55 19.22 -25.79
C THR A 284 -11.10 19.97 -24.59
N LEU A 285 -12.39 20.29 -24.63
CA LEU A 285 -13.10 20.78 -23.47
C LEU A 285 -13.30 19.63 -22.45
N SER A 286 -13.61 20.00 -21.20
CA SER A 286 -13.90 19.07 -20.10
C SER A 286 -14.98 18.03 -20.46
N ALA A 287 -15.92 18.37 -21.30
CA ALA A 287 -16.94 17.45 -21.85
C ALA A 287 -16.40 16.49 -22.95
N GLY A 288 -15.10 16.51 -23.24
CA GLY A 288 -14.49 15.65 -24.27
C GLY A 288 -14.79 16.07 -25.71
N ASN A 289 -15.51 17.17 -25.94
CA ASN A 289 -15.76 17.70 -27.29
C ASN A 289 -14.52 18.42 -27.82
N PRO A 290 -14.14 18.21 -29.09
CA PRO A 290 -13.05 18.96 -29.69
C PRO A 290 -13.41 20.44 -29.82
N VAL A 291 -12.37 21.28 -29.78
CA VAL A 291 -12.48 22.72 -29.96
C VAL A 291 -12.08 23.06 -31.38
N CYS A 292 -12.81 23.94 -32.05
CA CYS A 292 -12.43 24.44 -33.39
C CYS A 292 -11.24 25.41 -33.32
N GLU A 293 -10.77 25.92 -34.48
CA GLU A 293 -9.65 26.85 -34.56
C GLU A 293 -9.92 28.19 -33.85
N ALA A 294 -11.21 28.59 -33.77
CA ALA A 294 -11.65 29.77 -33.04
C ALA A 294 -11.89 29.55 -31.54
N GLY A 295 -11.50 28.40 -31.00
CA GLY A 295 -11.65 28.13 -29.58
C GLY A 295 -13.07 27.69 -29.14
N LEU A 296 -14.00 27.44 -30.06
CA LEU A 296 -15.38 27.09 -29.75
C LEU A 296 -15.60 25.60 -29.70
N ALA A 297 -16.45 25.14 -28.78
CA ALA A 297 -16.85 23.75 -28.67
C ALA A 297 -17.60 23.27 -29.94
N MET A 298 -17.16 22.15 -30.51
CA MET A 298 -17.82 21.54 -31.66
C MET A 298 -18.98 20.63 -31.25
N HIS A 299 -20.02 20.59 -32.07
CA HIS A 299 -21.19 19.71 -31.82
C HIS A 299 -20.98 18.30 -32.38
N LYS A 300 -21.53 17.31 -31.73
CA LYS A 300 -21.61 15.92 -32.27
C LYS A 300 -22.54 15.91 -33.48
N ASP A 301 -22.08 15.30 -34.58
CA ASP A 301 -22.80 15.21 -35.88
C ASP A 301 -22.77 13.77 -36.41
N GLY A 302 -23.32 12.86 -35.63
CA GLY A 302 -23.44 11.44 -35.98
C GLY A 302 -22.11 10.65 -35.88
N LYS A 303 -22.21 9.36 -36.16
CA LYS A 303 -21.08 8.42 -36.17
C LYS A 303 -20.80 7.97 -37.61
N THR A 304 -19.55 7.72 -37.94
CA THR A 304 -19.12 7.20 -39.24
C THR A 304 -18.11 6.09 -39.04
N THR A 305 -18.00 5.18 -39.98
CA THR A 305 -16.98 4.14 -39.99
C THR A 305 -15.78 4.63 -40.83
N ASP A 306 -14.56 4.36 -40.38
CA ASP A 306 -13.37 4.60 -41.18
C ASP A 306 -13.09 3.43 -42.14
N GLY A 307 -12.13 3.64 -43.07
CA GLY A 307 -11.76 2.62 -44.08
C GLY A 307 -11.16 1.32 -43.48
N LYS A 308 -10.92 1.28 -42.14
CA LYS A 308 -10.40 0.13 -41.40
C LYS A 308 -11.48 -0.49 -40.47
N GLY A 309 -12.74 -0.08 -40.63
CA GLY A 309 -13.83 -0.56 -39.78
C GLY A 309 -13.95 0.13 -38.42
N GLY A 310 -13.11 1.11 -38.08
CA GLY A 310 -13.16 1.84 -36.82
C GLY A 310 -14.32 2.84 -36.80
N ILE A 311 -15.07 2.88 -35.69
CA ILE A 311 -16.17 3.83 -35.51
C ILE A 311 -15.60 5.20 -35.08
N ARG A 312 -16.02 6.26 -35.80
CA ARG A 312 -15.63 7.65 -35.53
C ARG A 312 -16.83 8.50 -35.20
N GLN A 313 -16.73 9.28 -34.11
CA GLN A 313 -17.64 10.37 -33.83
C GLN A 313 -17.28 11.57 -34.70
N LYS A 314 -18.20 12.03 -35.48
CA LYS A 314 -18.08 13.26 -36.26
C LYS A 314 -18.50 14.44 -35.41
N TYR A 315 -17.75 15.52 -35.49
CA TYR A 315 -18.04 16.80 -34.85
C TYR A 315 -18.07 17.89 -35.93
N CYS A 316 -19.02 18.81 -35.81
CA CYS A 316 -19.18 19.91 -36.73
C CYS A 316 -19.05 21.29 -36.04
N CYS A 317 -18.77 22.28 -36.84
CA CYS A 317 -18.72 23.66 -36.44
C CYS A 317 -20.03 24.10 -35.79
N PRO A 318 -20.02 24.82 -34.62
CA PRO A 318 -21.22 25.30 -33.95
C PRO A 318 -22.08 26.23 -34.83
N PHE A 319 -21.47 26.89 -35.80
CA PHE A 319 -22.16 27.78 -36.74
C PHE A 319 -22.66 27.12 -38.03
N ARG A 320 -22.54 25.81 -38.17
CA ARG A 320 -22.94 25.09 -39.39
C ARG A 320 -24.39 25.28 -39.81
N GLN A 321 -25.28 25.49 -38.82
CA GLN A 321 -26.70 25.67 -39.06
C GLN A 321 -27.16 27.12 -38.93
N SER A 322 -26.29 28.02 -38.55
CA SER A 322 -26.60 29.45 -38.43
C SER A 322 -26.65 30.09 -39.80
N LYS A 323 -27.80 30.61 -40.16
CA LYS A 323 -27.95 31.39 -41.42
C LYS A 323 -27.38 32.81 -41.28
N THR A 324 -27.18 33.30 -40.08
CA THR A 324 -26.87 34.68 -39.77
C THR A 324 -25.60 34.86 -38.94
N GLY A 325 -24.96 33.82 -38.50
CA GLY A 325 -23.76 33.89 -37.67
C GLY A 325 -22.46 34.13 -38.48
N VAL A 326 -21.71 35.16 -38.11
CA VAL A 326 -20.34 35.35 -38.63
C VAL A 326 -19.43 34.45 -37.82
N CYS A 327 -18.79 33.48 -38.51
CA CYS A 327 -17.79 32.65 -37.83
C CYS A 327 -16.52 33.46 -37.59
N PRO A 328 -15.98 33.47 -36.37
CA PRO A 328 -14.77 34.22 -36.04
C PRO A 328 -13.49 33.62 -36.66
N CYS A 329 -13.57 32.51 -37.40
CA CYS A 329 -12.46 31.91 -38.08
C CYS A 329 -12.60 31.98 -39.63
N ASN A 330 -11.51 32.23 -40.32
CA ASN A 330 -11.47 32.26 -41.78
C ASN A 330 -11.34 30.85 -42.39
N HIS A 331 -12.23 29.93 -41.97
CA HIS A 331 -12.17 28.58 -42.51
C HIS A 331 -12.59 28.53 -43.99
N LYS A 332 -11.84 27.82 -44.84
CA LYS A 332 -12.04 27.71 -46.30
C LYS A 332 -13.43 27.21 -46.74
N ASN A 333 -14.20 26.60 -45.84
CA ASN A 333 -15.57 26.11 -46.12
C ASN A 333 -16.66 27.17 -45.77
N TRP A 334 -16.25 28.40 -45.44
CA TRP A 334 -17.11 29.54 -45.23
C TRP A 334 -17.00 30.52 -46.39
N ASN A 335 -18.09 31.16 -46.75
CA ASN A 335 -18.14 32.25 -47.77
C ASN A 335 -17.53 31.89 -49.13
N ASN A 336 -17.59 30.61 -49.52
CA ASN A 336 -17.03 30.12 -50.78
C ASN A 336 -18.11 29.98 -51.88
N GLY A 337 -19.24 30.67 -51.77
CA GLY A 337 -20.35 30.57 -52.73
C GLY A 337 -21.16 29.27 -52.62
N LYS A 338 -20.80 28.36 -51.74
CA LYS A 338 -21.48 27.11 -51.46
C LYS A 338 -22.09 27.14 -50.07
N ARG A 339 -22.89 26.11 -49.73
CA ARG A 339 -23.46 25.95 -48.39
C ARG A 339 -22.35 25.95 -47.34
N ASN A 340 -22.42 26.91 -46.40
CA ASN A 340 -21.48 27.00 -45.30
C ASN A 340 -21.49 25.72 -44.49
N ARG A 341 -20.39 24.96 -44.49
CA ARG A 341 -20.23 23.70 -43.79
C ARG A 341 -19.33 23.82 -42.58
N GLY A 342 -18.50 24.86 -42.50
CA GLY A 342 -17.54 25.05 -41.45
C GLY A 342 -16.52 23.92 -41.32
N CYS A 343 -15.81 23.88 -40.20
CA CYS A 343 -14.87 22.83 -39.92
C CYS A 343 -15.56 21.54 -39.42
N THR A 344 -14.95 20.41 -39.77
CA THR A 344 -15.38 19.08 -39.30
C THR A 344 -14.18 18.38 -38.68
N LYS A 345 -14.35 17.81 -37.52
CA LYS A 345 -13.33 16.95 -36.89
C LYS A 345 -13.92 15.56 -36.64
N TYR A 346 -13.06 14.57 -36.75
CA TYR A 346 -13.42 13.19 -36.45
C TYR A 346 -12.58 12.72 -35.26
N LYS A 347 -13.22 12.10 -34.30
CA LYS A 347 -12.56 11.46 -33.16
C LYS A 347 -12.94 9.97 -33.20
N THR A 348 -11.96 9.10 -33.32
CA THR A 348 -12.20 7.66 -33.24
C THR A 348 -12.82 7.36 -31.89
N ILE A 349 -13.93 6.61 -31.89
CA ILE A 349 -14.51 6.11 -30.64
C ILE A 349 -13.64 4.94 -30.25
N PRO A 350 -12.93 5.04 -29.11
CA PRO A 350 -12.07 3.94 -28.70
C PRO A 350 -12.92 2.72 -28.40
N THR A 351 -12.52 1.57 -28.89
CA THR A 351 -13.02 0.26 -28.43
C THR A 351 -12.42 -0.10 -27.08
N ASP A 352 -11.44 0.65 -26.63
CA ASP A 352 -10.77 0.47 -25.36
C ASP A 352 -11.55 1.18 -24.25
N TYR A 353 -12.11 0.40 -23.31
CA TYR A 353 -12.85 0.90 -22.15
C TYR A 353 -12.08 1.98 -21.39
N ARG A 354 -10.77 1.82 -21.24
CA ARG A 354 -9.86 2.80 -20.60
C ARG A 354 -10.04 4.23 -21.16
N LEU A 355 -10.20 4.36 -22.47
CA LEU A 355 -10.30 5.65 -23.14
C LEU A 355 -11.73 6.20 -23.18
N SER A 356 -12.73 5.40 -22.87
CA SER A 356 -14.14 5.82 -22.80
C SER A 356 -14.54 6.49 -21.49
N ILE A 357 -13.73 6.33 -20.44
CA ILE A 357 -13.98 6.90 -19.10
C ILE A 357 -13.88 8.43 -19.15
N ASP A 358 -14.94 9.12 -18.72
CA ASP A 358 -14.95 10.57 -18.55
C ASP A 358 -14.32 10.96 -17.19
N ARG A 359 -13.06 11.32 -17.23
CA ARG A 359 -12.27 11.70 -16.03
C ARG A 359 -12.54 13.12 -15.55
N GLU A 360 -13.29 13.90 -16.34
CA GLU A 360 -13.62 15.27 -15.98
C GLU A 360 -14.97 15.39 -15.27
N CYS A 361 -15.78 14.35 -15.30
CA CYS A 361 -17.06 14.35 -14.61
C CYS A 361 -16.90 14.40 -13.07
N LEU A 362 -17.90 14.95 -12.41
CA LEU A 362 -17.92 15.08 -10.95
C LEU A 362 -17.88 13.72 -10.23
N HIS A 363 -18.50 12.70 -10.82
CA HIS A 363 -18.51 11.35 -10.28
C HIS A 363 -17.07 10.80 -10.18
N PHE A 364 -16.32 10.84 -11.29
CA PHE A 364 -14.93 10.41 -11.29
C PHE A 364 -14.10 11.17 -10.25
N LYS A 365 -14.20 12.49 -10.22
CA LYS A 365 -13.41 13.34 -9.31
C LYS A 365 -13.70 13.05 -7.83
N ARG A 366 -14.97 12.83 -7.47
CA ARG A 366 -15.38 12.52 -6.09
C ARG A 366 -14.84 11.16 -5.64
N ILE A 367 -14.99 10.13 -6.46
CA ILE A 367 -14.48 8.79 -6.11
C ILE A 367 -12.96 8.79 -6.10
N TYR A 368 -12.30 9.36 -7.11
CA TYR A 368 -10.85 9.43 -7.17
C TYR A 368 -10.24 10.16 -5.97
N ALA A 369 -10.92 11.12 -5.37
CA ALA A 369 -10.45 11.82 -4.17
C ALA A 369 -10.23 10.86 -2.98
N LEU A 370 -10.93 9.73 -2.91
CA LEU A 370 -10.74 8.74 -1.86
C LEU A 370 -9.34 8.08 -1.91
N ARG A 371 -8.64 8.15 -3.06
CA ARG A 371 -7.25 7.69 -3.18
C ARG A 371 -6.29 8.35 -2.18
N THR A 372 -6.63 9.54 -1.69
CA THR A 372 -5.85 10.22 -0.65
C THR A 372 -5.64 9.33 0.58
N GLU A 373 -6.52 8.36 0.82
CA GLU A 373 -6.35 7.44 1.94
C GLU A 373 -5.16 6.50 1.75
N CYS A 374 -4.81 6.14 0.50
CA CYS A 374 -3.57 5.39 0.22
C CYS A 374 -2.32 6.20 0.62
N GLU A 375 -2.30 7.51 0.34
CA GLU A 375 -1.19 8.40 0.73
C GLU A 375 -1.09 8.54 2.25
N ARG A 376 -2.23 8.67 2.93
CA ARG A 376 -2.31 8.69 4.40
C ARG A 376 -1.83 7.37 5.00
N TYR A 377 -2.20 6.23 4.39
CA TYR A 377 -1.73 4.93 4.83
C TYR A 377 -0.23 4.79 4.64
N ASN A 378 0.32 5.15 3.49
CA ASN A 378 1.76 5.14 3.23
C ASN A 378 2.53 6.02 4.23
N SER A 379 1.97 7.15 4.64
CA SER A 379 2.55 7.99 5.70
C SER A 379 2.59 7.25 7.05
N ARG A 380 1.51 6.55 7.43
CA ARG A 380 1.46 5.72 8.65
C ARG A 380 2.47 4.56 8.60
N PHE A 381 2.56 3.89 7.45
CA PHE A 381 3.53 2.83 7.22
C PHE A 381 4.98 3.33 7.40
N LYS A 382 5.33 4.47 6.82
CA LYS A 382 6.65 5.09 7.03
C LYS A 382 6.90 5.46 8.50
N ALA A 383 5.89 6.01 9.18
CA ALA A 383 5.98 6.36 10.60
C ALA A 383 6.19 5.14 11.52
N SER A 384 5.89 3.91 11.07
CA SER A 384 6.22 2.67 11.77
C SER A 384 7.69 2.24 11.65
N GLY A 385 8.56 3.12 11.14
CA GLY A 385 9.98 2.87 10.96
C GLY A 385 10.34 2.17 9.64
N GLN A 386 9.44 2.22 8.62
CA GLN A 386 9.61 1.50 7.35
C GLN A 386 10.09 2.39 6.18
N GLU A 387 10.50 3.60 6.42
CA GLU A 387 11.09 4.45 5.37
C GLU A 387 12.44 3.90 4.89
N ARG A 388 13.23 3.38 5.83
CA ARG A 388 14.52 2.76 5.57
C ARG A 388 14.67 1.48 6.39
N LEU A 389 15.02 0.38 5.73
CA LEU A 389 15.32 -0.88 6.39
C LEU A 389 16.71 -0.85 7.04
N TRP A 390 16.81 -1.52 8.18
CA TRP A 390 18.09 -1.80 8.85
C TRP A 390 18.43 -3.29 8.82
N VAL A 391 17.62 -4.06 8.13
CA VAL A 391 17.86 -5.47 7.77
C VAL A 391 18.39 -5.55 6.34
N ARG A 392 18.88 -6.73 5.94
CA ARG A 392 19.41 -7.00 4.60
C ARG A 392 18.72 -8.21 4.03
N ASN A 393 18.76 -8.38 2.72
CA ASN A 393 18.12 -9.40 1.87
C ASN A 393 16.60 -9.25 1.71
N GLY A 394 16.12 -9.80 0.58
CA GLY A 394 14.71 -9.67 0.16
C GLY A 394 13.72 -10.32 1.12
N SER A 395 14.06 -11.51 1.67
CA SER A 395 13.18 -12.21 2.61
C SER A 395 12.95 -11.39 3.90
N SER A 396 14.03 -10.85 4.49
CA SER A 396 13.92 -10.00 5.69
C SER A 396 13.18 -8.70 5.39
N ALA A 397 13.38 -8.11 4.20
CA ALA A 397 12.67 -6.91 3.76
C ALA A 397 11.16 -7.17 3.64
N ALA A 398 10.79 -8.24 2.93
CA ALA A 398 9.39 -8.63 2.75
C ALA A 398 8.72 -8.94 4.10
N ASN A 399 9.37 -9.75 4.95
CA ASN A 399 8.82 -10.11 6.26
C ASN A 399 8.61 -8.89 7.16
N LEU A 400 9.57 -7.97 7.18
CA LEU A 400 9.47 -6.77 8.02
C LEU A 400 8.40 -5.79 7.51
N ASN A 401 8.23 -5.69 6.18
CA ASN A 401 7.14 -4.91 5.57
C ASN A 401 5.78 -5.53 5.89
N THR A 402 5.61 -6.84 5.67
CA THR A 402 4.35 -7.54 5.99
C THR A 402 4.00 -7.39 7.46
N LEU A 403 4.96 -7.50 8.38
CA LEU A 403 4.76 -7.31 9.81
C LEU A 403 4.30 -5.88 10.16
N ALA A 404 4.75 -4.87 9.43
CA ALA A 404 4.26 -3.50 9.62
C ALA A 404 2.78 -3.36 9.23
N HIS A 405 2.36 -4.01 8.15
CA HIS A 405 0.95 -4.03 7.73
C HIS A 405 0.09 -4.86 8.69
N ILE A 406 0.58 -6.01 9.15
CA ILE A 406 -0.08 -6.81 10.19
C ILE A 406 -0.27 -5.98 11.46
N SER A 407 0.74 -5.21 11.88
CA SER A 407 0.63 -4.37 13.09
C SER A 407 -0.51 -3.35 12.99
N ALA A 408 -0.74 -2.76 11.82
CA ALA A 408 -1.86 -1.85 11.60
C ALA A 408 -3.22 -2.57 11.74
N LEU A 409 -3.33 -3.78 11.21
CA LEU A 409 -4.55 -4.61 11.30
C LEU A 409 -4.83 -5.10 12.73
N VAL A 410 -3.77 -5.50 13.45
CA VAL A 410 -3.88 -5.94 14.84
C VAL A 410 -4.35 -4.80 15.74
N VAL A 411 -3.81 -3.59 15.55
CA VAL A 411 -4.26 -2.38 16.27
C VAL A 411 -5.72 -2.09 15.96
N ALA A 412 -6.12 -2.22 14.70
CA ALA A 412 -7.52 -2.01 14.31
C ALA A 412 -8.46 -3.03 14.94
N LEU A 413 -8.10 -4.31 14.88
CA LEU A 413 -8.89 -5.39 15.49
C LEU A 413 -9.04 -5.20 16.99
N ALA A 414 -7.94 -4.96 17.70
CA ALA A 414 -7.97 -4.73 19.14
C ALA A 414 -8.81 -3.50 19.51
N ALA A 415 -8.66 -2.39 18.76
CA ALA A 415 -9.46 -1.18 18.98
C ALA A 415 -10.96 -1.45 18.87
N VAL A 416 -11.37 -2.16 17.83
CA VAL A 416 -12.78 -2.49 17.59
C VAL A 416 -13.32 -3.43 18.66
N LEU A 417 -12.59 -4.49 19.00
CA LEU A 417 -12.99 -5.45 20.05
C LEU A 417 -13.15 -4.81 21.43
N HIS A 418 -12.38 -3.75 21.71
CA HIS A 418 -12.46 -2.98 22.95
C HIS A 418 -13.29 -1.69 22.85
N GLY A 419 -14.16 -1.58 21.83
CA GLY A 419 -15.12 -0.49 21.68
C GLY A 419 -14.50 0.88 21.36
N SER A 420 -13.27 0.92 20.85
CA SER A 420 -12.61 2.17 20.45
C SER A 420 -12.87 2.49 18.98
N HIS A 421 -13.22 3.75 18.69
CA HIS A 421 -13.31 4.25 17.32
C HIS A 421 -11.95 4.68 16.73
N SER A 422 -10.89 4.67 17.54
CA SER A 422 -9.55 5.13 17.14
C SER A 422 -8.70 3.97 16.60
N TYR A 423 -9.18 3.27 15.58
CA TYR A 423 -8.55 2.06 15.06
C TYR A 423 -7.45 2.29 14.01
N ARG A 424 -7.27 3.51 13.50
CA ARG A 424 -6.32 3.78 12.39
C ARG A 424 -4.86 3.95 12.83
N ALA A 425 -4.60 4.20 14.09
CA ALA A 425 -3.24 4.45 14.58
C ALA A 425 -3.04 4.00 16.02
N SER A 426 -1.92 3.31 16.29
CA SER A 426 -1.56 2.82 17.62
C SER A 426 -1.54 3.92 18.69
N LYS A 427 -1.00 5.10 18.37
CA LYS A 427 -0.95 6.24 19.29
C LYS A 427 -2.34 6.73 19.71
N SER A 428 -3.30 6.73 18.78
CA SER A 428 -4.68 7.16 19.07
C SER A 428 -5.39 6.12 19.93
N PHE A 429 -5.22 4.82 19.64
CA PHE A 429 -5.79 3.75 20.43
C PHE A 429 -5.18 3.71 21.85
N ARG A 430 -3.85 3.86 21.98
CA ARG A 430 -3.16 3.90 23.28
C ARG A 430 -3.63 5.04 24.18
N ARG A 431 -3.97 6.23 23.62
CA ARG A 431 -4.50 7.35 24.40
C ARG A 431 -5.91 7.11 24.94
N GLY A 432 -6.68 6.26 24.28
CA GLY A 432 -8.04 5.89 24.69
C GLY A 432 -8.13 4.60 25.50
N ALA A 433 -7.02 3.87 25.65
CA ALA A 433 -6.96 2.64 26.43
C ALA A 433 -6.69 2.92 27.90
#